data_7cb95320ff7d462708f7e565f5d63358
#
_entry.id   7cb95320ff7d462708f7e565f5d63358
#
_cell.length_a   1.000
_cell.length_b   1.000
_cell.length_c   1.000
_cell.angle_alpha   90.00
_cell.angle_beta   90.00
_cell.angle_gamma   90.00
#
_symmetry.space_group_name_H-M   'P 1'
#
loop_
_entity.id
_entity.type
_entity.pdbx_description
1 polymer ?
#
loop_
_entity_poly.entity_id
_entity_poly.type
_entity_poly.pdbx_seq_one_letter_code
_entity_poly.pdbx_strand_id
1 'polypeptide(L)'
;MMIHSKRLKLCLCLIILSVFIGACGMKKEESSKDKQIKENFNKTLSLYPTKNIEDFYDKEGFRDEEFEKGDKGTWIIHSKMIIETNNSNMESRGMVLYINRNTRTTKGNFVVREITEDSKGYSHSKDTKYPVKMEHNRIIPTKPIADDKLRKEIEDFKFFVQYGDFKDINDYK
;
A
#
# COMPACT_ATOMS: atom_id res chain seq x y z
N MET A 1 -7.63 43.59 -61.73
CA MET A 1 -8.66 43.01 -60.85
C MET A 1 -8.34 41.57 -60.38
N MET A 2 -7.14 41.05 -60.54
CA MET A 2 -6.76 39.67 -60.12
C MET A 2 -5.95 39.56 -58.81
N ILE A 3 -5.42 40.64 -58.25
CA ILE A 3 -4.54 40.61 -57.08
C ILE A 3 -5.35 40.51 -55.77
N HIS A 4 -6.54 41.08 -55.71
CA HIS A 4 -7.39 41.03 -54.51
C HIS A 4 -7.93 39.62 -54.23
N SER A 5 -8.21 38.82 -55.24
CA SER A 5 -8.73 37.45 -55.05
C SER A 5 -7.71 36.49 -54.40
N LYS A 6 -6.41 36.63 -54.77
CA LYS A 6 -5.33 35.80 -54.16
C LYS A 6 -5.06 36.14 -52.68
N ARG A 7 -5.10 37.44 -52.33
CA ARG A 7 -4.91 37.87 -50.93
C ARG A 7 -6.09 37.45 -50.05
N LEU A 8 -7.32 37.52 -50.59
CA LEU A 8 -8.51 37.06 -49.84
C LEU A 8 -8.49 35.55 -49.58
N LYS A 9 -8.07 34.74 -50.54
CA LYS A 9 -7.93 33.29 -50.38
C LYS A 9 -6.83 32.94 -49.36
N LEU A 10 -5.71 33.67 -49.34
CA LEU A 10 -4.62 33.45 -48.37
C LEU A 10 -5.06 33.78 -46.97
N CYS A 11 -5.79 34.91 -46.76
CA CYS A 11 -6.33 35.24 -45.44
C CYS A 11 -7.35 34.24 -44.94
N LEU A 12 -8.21 33.71 -45.84
CA LEU A 12 -9.20 32.68 -45.46
C LEU A 12 -8.51 31.38 -45.04
N CYS A 13 -7.44 30.95 -45.74
CA CYS A 13 -6.66 29.76 -45.33
C CYS A 13 -5.96 29.94 -43.97
N LEU A 14 -5.44 31.15 -43.67
CA LEU A 14 -4.81 31.44 -42.38
C LEU A 14 -5.82 31.43 -41.20
N ILE A 15 -7.04 31.90 -41.43
CA ILE A 15 -8.12 31.85 -40.45
C ILE A 15 -8.55 30.42 -40.17
N ILE A 16 -8.68 29.58 -41.23
CA ILE A 16 -9.02 28.18 -41.05
C ILE A 16 -7.91 27.42 -40.33
N LEU A 17 -6.63 27.72 -40.60
CA LEU A 17 -5.50 27.09 -39.91
C LEU A 17 -5.45 27.44 -38.41
N SER A 18 -5.81 28.68 -38.05
CA SER A 18 -5.84 29.12 -36.63
C SER A 18 -6.95 28.45 -35.81
N VAL A 19 -8.07 28.07 -36.46
CA VAL A 19 -9.16 27.33 -35.82
C VAL A 19 -8.76 25.88 -35.48
N PHE A 20 -7.90 25.27 -36.33
CA PHE A 20 -7.42 23.90 -36.05
C PHE A 20 -6.34 23.81 -34.99
N ILE A 21 -5.58 24.88 -34.71
CA ILE A 21 -4.54 24.91 -33.67
C ILE A 21 -5.15 25.12 -32.27
N GLY A 22 -6.35 25.73 -32.19
CA GLY A 22 -7.08 25.91 -30.92
C GLY A 22 -7.79 24.66 -30.38
N ALA A 23 -7.91 23.59 -31.19
CA ALA A 23 -8.67 22.40 -30.80
C ALA A 23 -7.84 21.33 -30.02
N CYS A 24 -6.52 21.50 -29.90
CA CYS A 24 -5.66 20.54 -29.17
C CYS A 24 -5.51 20.80 -27.66
N GLY A 25 -6.29 21.70 -27.10
CA GLY A 25 -6.25 22.05 -25.68
C GLY A 25 -7.50 21.67 -24.91
N MET A 26 -8.32 20.73 -25.38
CA MET A 26 -9.41 20.20 -24.54
C MET A 26 -8.79 19.39 -23.40
N LYS A 27 -8.63 20.02 -22.23
CA LYS A 27 -8.46 19.31 -20.97
C LYS A 27 -9.61 18.31 -20.91
N LYS A 28 -9.28 17.02 -21.02
CA LYS A 28 -10.23 15.94 -20.81
C LYS A 28 -10.83 16.19 -19.44
N GLU A 29 -12.10 16.56 -19.35
CA GLU A 29 -12.76 16.68 -18.05
C GLU A 29 -12.64 15.32 -17.38
N GLU A 30 -11.98 15.32 -16.24
CA GLU A 30 -11.77 14.13 -15.43
C GLU A 30 -13.15 13.58 -15.06
N SER A 31 -13.43 12.34 -15.45
CA SER A 31 -14.73 11.74 -15.17
C SER A 31 -14.98 11.69 -13.66
N SER A 32 -16.23 11.66 -13.25
CA SER A 32 -16.57 11.53 -11.83
C SER A 32 -15.98 10.27 -11.21
N LYS A 33 -15.83 9.21 -12.02
CA LYS A 33 -15.17 7.95 -11.62
C LYS A 33 -13.66 8.12 -11.42
N ASP A 34 -12.97 8.87 -12.29
CA ASP A 34 -11.54 9.14 -12.14
C ASP A 34 -11.25 9.93 -10.87
N LYS A 35 -12.09 10.90 -10.55
CA LYS A 35 -12.00 11.65 -9.28
C LYS A 35 -12.17 10.73 -8.07
N GLN A 36 -13.17 9.87 -8.09
CA GLN A 36 -13.43 8.92 -7.00
C GLN A 36 -12.27 7.91 -6.83
N ILE A 37 -11.70 7.43 -7.93
CA ILE A 37 -10.53 6.54 -7.90
C ILE A 37 -9.34 7.26 -7.28
N LYS A 38 -9.04 8.49 -7.70
CA LYS A 38 -7.94 9.30 -7.15
C LYS A 38 -8.13 9.59 -5.67
N GLU A 39 -9.33 9.96 -5.25
CA GLU A 39 -9.64 10.23 -3.84
C GLU A 39 -9.42 8.98 -2.97
N ASN A 40 -9.91 7.82 -3.40
CA ASN A 40 -9.72 6.56 -2.68
C ASN A 40 -8.26 6.15 -2.64
N PHE A 41 -7.51 6.33 -3.75
CA PHE A 41 -6.10 6.03 -3.83
C PHE A 41 -5.28 6.94 -2.91
N ASN A 42 -5.52 8.26 -2.95
CA ASN A 42 -4.88 9.23 -2.08
C ASN A 42 -5.16 8.97 -0.60
N LYS A 43 -6.37 8.56 -0.26
CA LYS A 43 -6.73 8.16 1.11
C LYS A 43 -5.90 6.97 1.57
N THR A 44 -5.74 5.96 0.72
CA THR A 44 -4.90 4.78 1.02
C THR A 44 -3.43 5.17 1.13
N LEU A 45 -2.92 6.00 0.21
CA LEU A 45 -1.54 6.46 0.25
C LEU A 45 -1.22 7.34 1.45
N SER A 46 -2.21 8.02 2.03
CA SER A 46 -2.02 8.84 3.25
C SER A 46 -1.62 8.03 4.48
N LEU A 47 -1.73 6.70 4.41
CA LEU A 47 -1.22 5.80 5.46
C LEU A 47 0.31 5.66 5.41
N TYR A 48 0.96 6.07 4.32
CA TYR A 48 2.39 5.89 4.10
C TYR A 48 3.17 7.22 4.11
N PRO A 49 4.32 7.29 4.77
CA PRO A 49 4.79 6.35 5.76
C PRO A 49 4.11 6.58 7.13
N THR A 50 3.73 5.51 7.82
CA THR A 50 3.35 5.57 9.23
C THR A 50 4.50 5.03 10.05
N LYS A 51 5.39 5.90 10.51
CA LYS A 51 6.64 5.52 11.20
C LYS A 51 6.38 4.83 12.52
N ASN A 52 5.42 5.33 13.30
CA ASN A 52 5.03 4.75 14.58
C ASN A 52 3.75 3.93 14.40
N ILE A 53 3.82 2.65 14.68
CA ILE A 53 2.66 1.76 14.49
C ILE A 53 1.52 2.12 15.45
N GLU A 54 1.80 2.68 16.62
CA GLU A 54 0.76 3.15 17.55
C GLU A 54 -0.08 4.32 17.03
N ASP A 55 0.39 5.04 16.00
CA ASP A 55 -0.40 6.08 15.32
C ASP A 55 -1.69 5.49 14.69
N PHE A 56 -1.71 4.18 14.41
CA PHE A 56 -2.91 3.51 13.92
C PHE A 56 -4.07 3.47 14.92
N TYR A 57 -3.83 3.70 16.20
CA TYR A 57 -4.93 3.84 17.16
C TYR A 57 -5.84 5.03 16.84
N ASP A 58 -5.29 6.05 16.20
CA ASP A 58 -5.99 7.30 15.90
C ASP A 58 -6.26 7.50 14.38
N LYS A 59 -5.69 6.66 13.52
CA LYS A 59 -5.94 6.73 12.07
C LYS A 59 -7.33 6.22 11.72
N GLU A 60 -8.04 6.98 10.87
CA GLU A 60 -9.29 6.50 10.30
C GLU A 60 -9.03 5.44 9.23
N GLY A 61 -9.81 4.36 9.30
CA GLY A 61 -9.81 3.27 8.34
C GLY A 61 -11.05 3.25 7.46
N PHE A 62 -11.09 2.31 6.54
CA PHE A 62 -12.33 1.96 5.87
C PHE A 62 -13.22 1.25 6.89
N ARG A 63 -14.49 1.66 6.96
CA ARG A 63 -15.50 1.04 7.81
C ARG A 63 -16.54 0.38 6.91
N ASP A 64 -16.91 -0.84 7.25
CA ASP A 64 -18.12 -1.45 6.74
C ASP A 64 -19.34 -0.85 7.44
N GLU A 65 -20.50 -0.96 6.82
CA GLU A 65 -21.77 -0.47 7.36
C GLU A 65 -22.21 -1.21 8.65
N GLU A 66 -21.59 -2.36 8.93
CA GLU A 66 -21.88 -3.20 10.10
C GLU A 66 -21.29 -2.70 11.44
N PHE A 67 -20.49 -1.63 11.42
CA PHE A 67 -19.91 -1.11 12.66
C PHE A 67 -20.96 -0.37 13.50
N GLU A 68 -21.00 -0.69 14.77
CA GLU A 68 -21.82 0.03 15.73
C GLU A 68 -21.34 1.49 15.93
N LYS A 69 -22.25 2.37 16.32
CA LYS A 69 -21.91 3.77 16.59
C LYS A 69 -20.87 3.88 17.69
N GLY A 70 -19.73 4.47 17.38
CA GLY A 70 -18.59 4.65 18.31
C GLY A 70 -17.53 3.56 18.24
N ASP A 71 -17.77 2.46 17.54
CA ASP A 71 -16.73 1.47 17.27
C ASP A 71 -15.68 2.05 16.31
N LYS A 72 -14.41 1.97 16.70
CA LYS A 72 -13.27 2.41 15.88
C LYS A 72 -12.65 1.28 15.06
N GLY A 73 -13.00 0.04 15.39
CA GLY A 73 -12.52 -1.14 14.69
C GLY A 73 -11.06 -1.51 15.00
N THR A 74 -10.55 -2.44 14.22
CA THR A 74 -9.19 -2.99 14.34
C THR A 74 -8.45 -2.84 13.02
N TRP A 75 -7.26 -2.25 13.04
CA TRP A 75 -6.34 -2.34 11.93
C TRP A 75 -5.62 -3.69 11.95
N ILE A 76 -5.45 -4.27 10.78
CA ILE A 76 -4.60 -5.44 10.60
C ILE A 76 -3.47 -5.02 9.69
N ILE A 77 -2.25 -4.99 10.23
CA ILE A 77 -1.06 -4.74 9.42
C ILE A 77 -0.26 -6.02 9.29
N HIS A 78 0.25 -6.23 8.09
CA HIS A 78 0.96 -7.45 7.76
C HIS A 78 2.11 -7.13 6.81
N SER A 79 3.29 -7.67 7.10
CA SER A 79 4.42 -7.66 6.18
C SER A 79 5.13 -9.00 6.26
N LYS A 80 5.56 -9.50 5.12
CA LYS A 80 6.38 -10.72 5.02
C LYS A 80 7.43 -10.57 3.93
N MET A 81 8.53 -11.29 4.08
CA MET A 81 9.49 -11.53 3.02
C MET A 81 9.64 -13.02 2.79
N ILE A 82 9.98 -13.37 1.57
CA ILE A 82 10.26 -14.75 1.17
C ILE A 82 11.76 -14.82 0.92
N ILE A 83 12.39 -15.81 1.51
CA ILE A 83 13.82 -16.09 1.38
C ILE A 83 13.92 -17.42 0.66
N GLU A 84 14.57 -17.41 -0.50
CA GLU A 84 14.92 -18.62 -1.19
C GLU A 84 16.13 -19.26 -0.47
N THR A 85 15.94 -20.48 0.00
CA THR A 85 17.01 -21.27 0.59
C THR A 85 17.54 -22.29 -0.41
N ASN A 86 18.74 -22.77 -0.26
CA ASN A 86 19.32 -23.76 -1.18
C ASN A 86 18.44 -25.02 -1.30
N ASN A 87 18.36 -25.58 -2.51
CA ASN A 87 17.65 -26.84 -2.82
C ASN A 87 16.13 -26.80 -2.84
N SER A 88 15.51 -25.85 -3.55
CA SER A 88 14.05 -25.76 -3.76
C SER A 88 13.21 -25.56 -2.48
N ASN A 89 13.87 -25.31 -1.36
CA ASN A 89 13.17 -24.93 -0.13
C ASN A 89 13.05 -23.42 -0.03
N MET A 90 11.90 -22.94 0.36
CA MET A 90 11.67 -21.52 0.63
C MET A 90 11.32 -21.33 2.10
N GLU A 91 11.73 -20.22 2.64
CA GLU A 91 11.32 -19.77 3.95
C GLU A 91 10.63 -18.41 3.83
N SER A 92 9.50 -18.26 4.48
CA SER A 92 8.81 -16.99 4.58
C SER A 92 8.83 -16.53 6.04
N ARG A 93 9.28 -15.30 6.26
CA ARG A 93 9.28 -14.65 7.58
C ARG A 93 8.41 -13.41 7.53
N GLY A 94 7.55 -13.25 8.51
CA GLY A 94 6.65 -12.11 8.50
C GLY A 94 5.95 -11.91 9.82
N MET A 95 5.31 -10.75 9.94
CA MET A 95 4.55 -10.38 11.12
C MET A 95 3.16 -9.92 10.73
N VAL A 96 2.18 -10.29 11.55
CA VAL A 96 0.84 -9.73 11.54
C VAL A 96 0.55 -9.12 12.90
N LEU A 97 0.06 -7.87 12.92
CA LEU A 97 -0.41 -7.20 14.12
C LEU A 97 -1.89 -6.82 13.97
N TYR A 98 -2.64 -7.03 15.03
CA TYR A 98 -4.03 -6.64 15.21
C TYR A 98 -4.04 -5.45 16.18
N ILE A 99 -4.32 -4.27 15.66
CA ILE A 99 -4.28 -2.99 16.38
C ILE A 99 -5.71 -2.62 16.74
N ASN A 100 -6.14 -2.95 17.94
CA ASN A 100 -7.47 -2.65 18.41
C ASN A 100 -7.56 -1.17 18.83
N ARG A 101 -8.32 -0.38 18.10
CA ARG A 101 -8.46 1.06 18.29
C ARG A 101 -9.35 1.40 19.48
N ASN A 102 -10.30 0.53 19.83
CA ASN A 102 -11.21 0.76 20.96
C ASN A 102 -10.49 0.60 22.30
N THR A 103 -9.65 -0.44 22.40
CA THR A 103 -8.91 -0.74 23.63
C THR A 103 -7.49 -0.17 23.64
N ARG A 104 -7.03 0.38 22.51
CA ARG A 104 -5.64 0.84 22.29
C ARG A 104 -4.61 -0.25 22.66
N THR A 105 -4.88 -1.46 22.24
CA THR A 105 -3.99 -2.61 22.45
C THR A 105 -3.59 -3.22 21.11
N THR A 106 -2.36 -3.68 21.03
CA THR A 106 -1.83 -4.35 19.84
C THR A 106 -1.23 -5.68 20.22
N LYS A 107 -1.64 -6.73 19.49
CA LYS A 107 -1.10 -8.09 19.62
C LYS A 107 -1.02 -8.73 18.25
N GLY A 108 -0.19 -9.76 18.13
CA GLY A 108 -0.04 -10.48 16.87
C GLY A 108 0.90 -11.65 16.95
N ASN A 109 1.45 -12.03 15.81
CA ASN A 109 2.43 -13.10 15.70
C ASN A 109 3.50 -12.76 14.67
N PHE A 110 4.73 -13.07 15.00
CA PHE A 110 5.77 -13.28 13.99
C PHE A 110 5.68 -14.75 13.56
N VAL A 111 5.74 -14.99 12.26
CA VAL A 111 5.54 -16.32 11.67
C VAL A 111 6.74 -16.66 10.79
N VAL A 112 7.36 -17.79 11.09
CA VAL A 112 8.31 -18.45 10.21
C VAL A 112 7.59 -19.60 9.53
N ARG A 113 7.50 -19.54 8.21
CA ARG A 113 6.89 -20.59 7.38
C ARG A 113 7.96 -21.25 6.56
N GLU A 114 8.18 -22.52 6.81
CA GLU A 114 9.01 -23.39 5.97
C GLU A 114 8.15 -23.97 4.85
N ILE A 115 8.62 -23.86 3.61
CA ILE A 115 7.93 -24.41 2.43
C ILE A 115 8.90 -25.39 1.78
N THR A 116 8.46 -26.64 1.66
CA THR A 116 9.23 -27.74 1.06
C THR A 116 8.43 -28.35 -0.07
N GLU A 117 9.11 -28.87 -1.09
CA GLU A 117 8.50 -29.61 -2.17
C GLU A 117 8.89 -31.08 -2.06
N ASP A 118 7.90 -31.98 -2.19
CA ASP A 118 8.17 -33.41 -2.20
C ASP A 118 8.61 -33.92 -3.58
N SER A 119 9.01 -35.17 -3.66
CA SER A 119 9.49 -35.80 -4.90
C SER A 119 8.44 -35.87 -6.02
N LYS A 120 7.17 -35.58 -5.72
CA LYS A 120 6.07 -35.52 -6.68
C LYS A 120 5.69 -34.11 -7.09
N GLY A 121 6.42 -33.09 -6.59
CA GLY A 121 6.16 -31.67 -6.88
C GLY A 121 5.06 -31.05 -6.03
N TYR A 122 4.61 -31.70 -4.94
CA TYR A 122 3.63 -31.09 -4.04
C TYR A 122 4.31 -30.24 -2.97
N SER A 123 3.82 -29.03 -2.80
CA SER A 123 4.32 -28.12 -1.77
C SER A 123 3.69 -28.42 -0.42
N HIS A 124 4.54 -28.50 0.60
CA HIS A 124 4.15 -28.63 2.00
C HIS A 124 4.62 -27.39 2.77
N SER A 125 3.84 -26.94 3.75
CA SER A 125 4.25 -25.82 4.59
C SER A 125 4.07 -26.12 6.07
N LYS A 126 5.01 -25.59 6.88
CA LYS A 126 4.98 -25.68 8.33
C LYS A 126 5.17 -24.29 8.92
N ASP A 127 4.22 -23.86 9.74
CA ASP A 127 4.26 -22.56 10.41
C ASP A 127 4.77 -22.71 11.85
N THR A 128 5.75 -21.89 12.20
CA THR A 128 6.14 -21.65 13.60
C THR A 128 5.74 -20.23 13.97
N LYS A 129 4.92 -20.06 15.03
CA LYS A 129 4.36 -18.78 15.44
C LYS A 129 4.96 -18.33 16.76
N TYR A 130 5.41 -17.09 16.77
CA TYR A 130 5.96 -16.40 17.95
C TYR A 130 5.00 -15.27 18.34
N PRO A 131 4.21 -15.43 19.41
CA PRO A 131 3.24 -14.42 19.79
C PRO A 131 3.93 -13.16 20.32
N VAL A 132 3.43 -12.01 19.87
CA VAL A 132 3.97 -10.69 20.19
C VAL A 132 2.87 -9.74 20.65
N LYS A 133 3.27 -8.72 21.38
CA LYS A 133 2.50 -7.51 21.69
C LYS A 133 3.31 -6.29 21.27
N MET A 134 2.67 -5.13 21.23
CA MET A 134 3.35 -3.86 21.03
C MET A 134 3.07 -2.92 22.20
N GLU A 135 4.12 -2.29 22.71
CA GLU A 135 4.07 -1.27 23.75
C GLU A 135 5.12 -0.20 23.45
N HIS A 136 4.71 1.07 23.48
CA HIS A 136 5.60 2.21 23.20
C HIS A 136 6.34 2.09 21.87
N ASN A 137 5.62 1.71 20.81
CA ASN A 137 6.16 1.42 19.47
C ASN A 137 7.23 0.31 19.42
N ARG A 138 7.32 -0.53 20.45
CA ARG A 138 8.24 -1.65 20.51
C ARG A 138 7.49 -2.96 20.39
N ILE A 139 7.99 -3.84 19.55
CA ILE A 139 7.48 -5.21 19.44
C ILE A 139 8.15 -6.04 20.52
N ILE A 140 7.33 -6.73 21.33
CA ILE A 140 7.78 -7.49 22.48
C ILE A 140 7.24 -8.92 22.34
N PRO A 141 8.11 -9.94 22.25
CA PRO A 141 7.68 -11.34 22.36
C PRO A 141 6.99 -11.60 23.69
N THR A 142 5.85 -12.28 23.65
CA THR A 142 5.08 -12.60 24.90
C THR A 142 5.50 -13.91 25.54
N LYS A 143 6.38 -14.67 24.86
CA LYS A 143 6.99 -15.89 25.37
C LYS A 143 8.51 -15.82 25.19
N PRO A 144 9.30 -16.47 26.06
CA PRO A 144 10.75 -16.55 25.90
C PRO A 144 11.14 -17.16 24.56
N ILE A 145 12.13 -16.56 23.90
CA ILE A 145 12.75 -17.05 22.67
C ILE A 145 14.22 -17.32 22.99
N ALA A 146 14.61 -18.58 22.88
CA ALA A 146 15.97 -19.02 23.22
C ALA A 146 17.03 -18.55 22.20
N ASP A 147 16.62 -18.39 20.93
CA ASP A 147 17.48 -17.88 19.85
C ASP A 147 17.53 -16.36 19.92
N ASP A 148 18.65 -15.81 20.37
CA ASP A 148 18.86 -14.36 20.47
C ASP A 148 18.78 -13.64 19.13
N LYS A 149 19.23 -14.27 18.04
CA LYS A 149 19.18 -13.69 16.69
C LYS A 149 17.72 -13.55 16.23
N LEU A 150 16.94 -14.60 16.41
CA LEU A 150 15.52 -14.58 16.08
C LEU A 150 14.75 -13.59 16.96
N ARG A 151 15.06 -13.54 18.25
CA ARG A 151 14.44 -12.57 19.16
C ARG A 151 14.68 -11.14 18.68
N LYS A 152 15.93 -10.81 18.34
CA LYS A 152 16.30 -9.48 17.83
C LYS A 152 15.62 -9.17 16.51
N GLU A 153 15.53 -10.13 15.59
CA GLU A 153 14.80 -10.00 14.32
C GLU A 153 13.32 -9.62 14.56
N ILE A 154 12.68 -10.25 15.55
CA ILE A 154 11.29 -9.96 15.89
C ILE A 154 11.15 -8.57 16.51
N GLU A 155 12.02 -8.19 17.45
CA GLU A 155 12.00 -6.90 18.13
C GLU A 155 12.29 -5.72 17.18
N ASP A 156 13.17 -5.93 16.21
CA ASP A 156 13.59 -4.93 15.20
C ASP A 156 12.72 -4.93 13.93
N PHE A 157 11.69 -5.79 13.87
CA PHE A 157 10.86 -5.95 12.67
C PHE A 157 10.21 -4.64 12.24
N LYS A 158 10.25 -4.35 10.94
CA LYS A 158 9.63 -3.17 10.34
C LYS A 158 8.58 -3.57 9.31
N PHE A 159 7.44 -2.93 9.40
CA PHE A 159 6.38 -3.08 8.41
C PHE A 159 6.62 -2.17 7.21
N PHE A 160 6.20 -2.63 6.04
CA PHE A 160 6.31 -1.85 4.80
C PHE A 160 5.67 -0.46 4.93
N VAL A 161 4.56 -0.33 5.66
CA VAL A 161 3.88 0.94 5.93
C VAL A 161 4.75 1.97 6.65
N GLN A 162 5.85 1.55 7.30
CA GLN A 162 6.73 2.45 8.04
C GLN A 162 7.76 3.19 7.17
N TYR A 163 8.05 2.69 5.96
CA TYR A 163 9.06 3.26 5.07
C TYR A 163 8.63 3.41 3.61
N GLY A 164 7.46 2.89 3.22
CA GLY A 164 6.93 3.15 1.88
C GLY A 164 6.60 4.64 1.71
N ASP A 165 7.22 5.32 0.75
CA ASP A 165 6.88 6.68 0.36
C ASP A 165 6.35 6.67 -1.07
N PHE A 166 5.10 7.10 -1.24
CA PHE A 166 4.39 7.10 -2.51
C PHE A 166 3.98 8.49 -2.97
N LYS A 167 4.62 9.54 -2.42
CA LYS A 167 4.26 10.94 -2.72
C LYS A 167 4.43 11.31 -4.19
N ASP A 168 5.32 10.61 -4.90
CA ASP A 168 5.67 10.90 -6.29
C ASP A 168 4.94 10.02 -7.32
N ILE A 169 3.91 9.27 -6.90
CA ILE A 169 3.06 8.55 -7.85
C ILE A 169 2.09 9.56 -8.48
N ASN A 170 2.59 10.32 -9.44
CA ASN A 170 1.79 11.34 -10.13
C ASN A 170 1.11 10.83 -11.40
N ASP A 171 1.59 9.72 -11.98
CA ASP A 171 1.10 9.19 -13.24
C ASP A 171 0.88 7.67 -13.16
N TYR A 172 -0.37 7.28 -13.02
CA TYR A 172 -0.77 5.93 -13.41
C TYR A 172 -1.58 6.00 -14.72
N LYS A 173 -1.18 5.24 -15.69
CA LYS A 173 -1.89 5.08 -16.96
C LYS A 173 -2.75 3.83 -16.92
#